data_cf460c3e2c9d16200c126f2fcb07625e
#
_entry.id   cf460c3e2c9d16200c126f2fcb07625e
#
_cell.length_a   1.000
_cell.length_b   1.000
_cell.length_c   1.000
_cell.angle_alpha   90.00
_cell.angle_beta   90.00
_cell.angle_gamma   90.00
#
_symmetry.space_group_name_H-M   'P 1'
#
loop_
_entity.id
_entity.type
_entity.pdbx_description
1 polymer ?
#
loop_
_entity_poly.entity_id
_entity_poly.type
_entity_poly.pdbx_seq_one_letter_code
_entity_poly.pdbx_strand_id
1 'polypeptide(L)'
;MANVVVIGAGHAGCEAALALARLGHETLLLTLDIDAIALMACNPSIGGTGKGHLVREVDALGGEMGLIIDHTMLQSRMLNTAKGPAVHSLRAQADKHAYQDRMRAILFSQDRLTVRQGEASEI
;
A
#
# COMPACT_ATOMS: atom_id res chain seq x y z
N MET A 1 24.48 -3.24 -3.57
CA MET A 1 23.79 -3.83 -4.75
C MET A 1 22.47 -4.43 -4.26
N ALA A 2 21.39 -4.21 -4.98
CA ALA A 2 20.10 -4.79 -4.60
C ALA A 2 20.11 -6.32 -4.76
N ASN A 3 19.62 -7.02 -3.75
CA ASN A 3 19.48 -8.48 -3.77
C ASN A 3 18.10 -8.91 -4.27
N VAL A 4 17.14 -8.02 -4.17
CA VAL A 4 15.76 -8.24 -4.58
C VAL A 4 15.25 -7.02 -5.35
N VAL A 5 14.51 -7.28 -6.41
CA VAL A 5 13.86 -6.23 -7.21
C VAL A 5 12.34 -6.44 -7.16
N VAL A 6 11.62 -5.39 -6.81
CA VAL A 6 10.17 -5.33 -6.89
C VAL A 6 9.79 -4.46 -8.08
N ILE A 7 9.01 -4.99 -9.00
CA ILE A 7 8.57 -4.30 -10.21
C ILE A 7 7.13 -3.85 -10.05
N GLY A 8 6.93 -2.54 -10.08
CA GLY A 8 5.65 -1.88 -9.92
C GLY A 8 5.40 -1.38 -8.49
N ALA A 9 5.10 -0.08 -8.37
CA ALA A 9 4.85 0.59 -7.10
C ALA A 9 3.36 0.90 -6.86
N GLY A 10 2.50 -0.04 -7.22
CA GLY A 10 1.12 -0.08 -6.74
C GLY A 10 1.06 -0.48 -5.27
N HIS A 11 -0.14 -0.66 -4.72
CA HIS A 11 -0.30 -1.00 -3.30
C HIS A 11 0.47 -2.26 -2.89
N ALA A 12 0.37 -3.33 -3.69
CA ALA A 12 1.07 -4.59 -3.40
C ALA A 12 2.60 -4.45 -3.50
N GLY A 13 3.09 -3.72 -4.50
CA GLY A 13 4.53 -3.50 -4.66
C GLY A 13 5.13 -2.66 -3.54
N CYS A 14 4.44 -1.62 -3.07
CA CYS A 14 4.86 -0.82 -1.92
C CYS A 14 4.99 -1.69 -0.67
N GLU A 15 3.98 -2.49 -0.36
CA GLU A 15 3.99 -3.39 0.80
C GLU A 15 5.10 -4.44 0.70
N ALA A 16 5.27 -5.06 -0.47
CA ALA A 16 6.31 -6.05 -0.70
C ALA A 16 7.71 -5.46 -0.53
N ALA A 17 7.97 -4.28 -1.09
CA ALA A 17 9.25 -3.61 -1.00
C ALA A 17 9.61 -3.22 0.45
N LEU A 18 8.65 -2.70 1.19
CA LEU A 18 8.81 -2.37 2.61
C LEU A 18 9.08 -3.62 3.45
N ALA A 19 8.32 -4.69 3.23
CA ALA A 19 8.49 -5.95 3.94
C ALA A 19 9.90 -6.53 3.71
N LEU A 20 10.36 -6.58 2.46
CA LEU A 20 11.69 -7.07 2.11
C LEU A 20 12.81 -6.25 2.75
N ALA A 21 12.72 -4.93 2.67
CA ALA A 21 13.70 -4.03 3.28
C ALA A 21 13.77 -4.19 4.80
N ARG A 22 12.61 -4.32 5.46
CA ARG A 22 12.50 -4.53 6.91
C ARG A 22 13.00 -5.90 7.36
N LEU A 23 12.92 -6.89 6.49
CA LEU A 23 13.54 -8.20 6.70
C LEU A 23 15.06 -8.20 6.49
N GLY A 24 15.64 -7.08 6.08
CA GLY A 24 17.09 -6.90 5.94
C GLY A 24 17.63 -7.13 4.53
N HIS A 25 16.76 -7.23 3.53
CA HIS A 25 17.19 -7.37 2.13
C HIS A 25 17.43 -6.01 1.48
N GLU A 26 18.55 -5.87 0.77
CA GLU A 26 18.80 -4.72 -0.10
C GLU A 26 17.81 -4.78 -1.28
N THR A 27 16.84 -3.91 -1.28
CA THR A 27 15.68 -3.96 -2.18
C THR A 27 15.65 -2.79 -3.13
N LEU A 28 15.40 -3.06 -4.40
CA LEU A 28 15.10 -2.06 -5.42
C LEU A 28 13.61 -2.12 -5.75
N LEU A 29 12.91 -1.01 -5.57
CA LEU A 29 11.55 -0.82 -6.08
C LEU A 29 11.61 -0.04 -7.39
N LEU A 30 11.20 -0.68 -8.49
CA LEU A 30 11.18 -0.09 -9.83
C LEU A 30 9.76 0.29 -10.21
N THR A 31 9.56 1.52 -10.66
CA THR A 31 8.26 2.02 -11.11
C THR A 31 8.38 2.80 -12.42
N LEU A 32 7.37 2.74 -13.27
CA LEU A 32 7.32 3.55 -14.49
C LEU A 32 7.18 5.03 -14.19
N ASP A 33 6.50 5.38 -13.10
CA ASP A 33 6.24 6.76 -12.72
C ASP A 33 6.26 6.88 -11.18
N ILE A 34 7.14 7.72 -10.68
CA ILE A 34 7.26 8.01 -9.23
C ILE A 34 6.01 8.72 -8.71
N ASP A 35 5.37 9.55 -9.53
CA ASP A 35 4.16 10.26 -9.13
C ASP A 35 2.92 9.36 -9.06
N ALA A 36 2.98 8.18 -9.67
CA ALA A 36 1.94 7.17 -9.62
C ALA A 36 2.11 6.14 -8.48
N ILE A 37 3.13 6.29 -7.62
CA ILE A 37 3.32 5.39 -6.47
C ILE A 37 2.08 5.41 -5.58
N ALA A 38 1.57 4.23 -5.22
CA ALA A 38 0.40 4.03 -4.37
C ALA A 38 -0.86 4.76 -4.85
N LEU A 39 -0.99 4.95 -6.16
CA LEU A 39 -2.13 5.64 -6.76
C LEU A 39 -3.44 4.90 -6.49
N MET A 40 -4.41 5.61 -5.94
CA MET A 40 -5.79 5.15 -5.82
C MET A 40 -6.57 5.56 -7.08
N ALA A 41 -6.61 4.67 -8.07
CA ALA A 41 -7.07 4.98 -9.43
C ALA A 41 -8.56 5.33 -9.54
N CYS A 42 -9.41 4.74 -8.69
CA CYS A 42 -10.87 4.92 -8.78
C CYS A 42 -11.41 5.67 -7.57
N ASN A 43 -11.93 4.94 -6.60
CA ASN A 43 -12.40 5.52 -5.34
C ASN A 43 -11.26 5.53 -4.34
N PRO A 44 -10.95 6.68 -3.72
CA PRO A 44 -9.91 6.77 -2.71
C PRO A 44 -10.39 6.10 -1.42
N SER A 45 -10.47 4.78 -1.41
CA SER A 45 -10.98 4.02 -0.28
C SER A 45 -10.24 2.69 -0.12
N ILE A 46 -10.07 2.29 1.14
CA ILE A 46 -9.48 1.03 1.55
C ILE A 46 -10.50 0.23 2.33
N GLY A 47 -10.58 -1.08 2.05
CA GLY A 47 -11.51 -1.98 2.68
C GLY A 47 -12.71 -2.32 1.81
N GLY A 48 -13.77 -2.77 2.45
CA GLY A 48 -14.94 -3.34 1.81
C GLY A 48 -14.95 -4.86 1.87
N THR A 49 -16.01 -5.48 1.34
CA THR A 49 -16.19 -6.94 1.40
C THR A 49 -15.06 -7.67 0.66
N GLY A 50 -14.37 -8.56 1.37
CA GLY A 50 -13.19 -9.30 0.87
C GLY A 50 -11.88 -8.50 0.91
N LYS A 51 -11.90 -7.21 0.62
CA LYS A 51 -10.71 -6.35 0.60
C LYS A 51 -10.26 -5.95 2.00
N GLY A 52 -11.19 -5.61 2.88
CA GLY A 52 -10.88 -5.22 4.27
C GLY A 52 -10.19 -6.34 5.05
N HIS A 53 -10.51 -7.59 4.77
CA HIS A 53 -9.87 -8.75 5.38
C HIS A 53 -8.38 -8.82 4.99
N LEU A 54 -8.06 -8.65 3.70
CA LEU A 54 -6.68 -8.63 3.20
C LEU A 54 -5.87 -7.47 3.79
N VAL A 55 -6.44 -6.28 3.89
CA VAL A 55 -5.78 -5.12 4.52
C VAL A 55 -5.45 -5.40 5.98
N ARG A 56 -6.35 -6.02 6.73
CA ARG A 56 -6.11 -6.40 8.13
C ARG A 56 -5.04 -7.48 8.28
N GLU A 57 -4.99 -8.44 7.37
CA GLU A 57 -3.94 -9.46 7.35
C GLU A 57 -2.56 -8.83 7.08
N VAL A 58 -2.48 -7.92 6.11
CA VAL A 58 -1.26 -7.17 5.81
C VAL A 58 -0.84 -6.31 7.01
N ASP A 59 -1.79 -5.62 7.64
CA ASP A 59 -1.55 -4.80 8.85
C ASP A 59 -1.00 -5.66 10.01
N ALA A 60 -1.60 -6.82 10.25
CA ALA A 60 -1.16 -7.76 11.27
C ALA A 60 0.27 -8.28 11.05
N LEU A 61 0.73 -8.32 9.80
CA LEU A 61 2.09 -8.69 9.40
C LEU A 61 3.07 -7.50 9.41
N GLY A 62 2.63 -6.33 9.84
CA GLY A 62 3.47 -5.12 9.91
C GLY A 62 3.44 -4.26 8.65
N GLY A 63 2.40 -4.37 7.82
CA GLY A 63 2.22 -3.53 6.63
C GLY A 63 1.91 -2.07 6.94
N GLU A 64 2.08 -1.21 5.97
CA GLU A 64 1.92 0.24 6.09
C GLU A 64 0.52 0.76 5.72
N MET A 65 -0.17 0.06 4.85
CA MET A 65 -1.44 0.52 4.29
C MET A 65 -2.46 0.90 5.38
N GLY A 66 -2.63 0.06 6.39
CA GLY A 66 -3.53 0.33 7.51
C GLY A 66 -3.13 1.56 8.32
N LEU A 67 -1.85 1.71 8.60
CA LEU A 67 -1.31 2.86 9.33
C LEU A 67 -1.48 4.17 8.57
N ILE A 68 -1.23 4.15 7.26
CA ILE A 68 -1.39 5.33 6.42
C ILE A 68 -2.86 5.73 6.31
N ILE A 69 -3.77 4.76 6.15
CA ILE A 69 -5.20 5.06 6.07
C ILE A 69 -5.73 5.66 7.36
N ASP A 70 -5.26 5.22 8.51
CA ASP A 70 -5.64 5.79 9.80
C ASP A 70 -5.25 7.27 9.94
N HIS A 71 -4.15 7.68 9.30
CA HIS A 71 -3.69 9.07 9.30
C HIS A 71 -4.34 9.94 8.20
N THR A 72 -4.83 9.34 7.14
CA THR A 72 -5.30 10.05 5.95
C THR A 72 -6.78 9.85 5.64
N MET A 73 -7.48 9.03 6.44
CA MET A 73 -8.89 8.80 6.21
C MET A 73 -9.73 10.03 6.51
N LEU A 74 -10.67 10.29 5.62
CA LEU A 74 -11.68 11.33 5.76
C LEU A 74 -12.93 10.79 6.45
N GLN A 75 -13.24 9.51 6.20
CA GLN A 75 -14.44 8.85 6.69
C GLN A 75 -14.24 7.34 6.75
N SER A 76 -14.79 6.72 7.78
CA SER A 76 -14.94 5.26 7.85
C SER A 76 -16.41 4.88 7.94
N ARG A 77 -16.78 3.77 7.28
CA ARG A 77 -18.16 3.30 7.24
C ARG A 77 -18.23 1.78 7.24
N MET A 78 -19.13 1.22 8.04
CA MET A 78 -19.49 -0.19 7.96
C MET A 78 -20.44 -0.43 6.80
N LEU A 79 -20.10 -1.38 5.93
CA LEU A 79 -20.92 -1.80 4.79
C LEU A 79 -21.78 -3.01 5.18
N ASN A 80 -22.89 -3.20 4.45
CA ASN A 80 -23.78 -4.35 4.58
C ASN A 80 -24.41 -4.52 5.97
N THR A 81 -24.62 -3.45 6.70
CA THR A 81 -25.21 -3.48 8.07
C THR A 81 -26.63 -4.03 8.13
N ALA A 82 -27.35 -3.99 7.00
CA ALA A 82 -28.70 -4.60 6.88
C ALA A 82 -28.67 -6.10 6.57
N LYS A 83 -27.47 -6.69 6.41
CA LYS A 83 -27.26 -8.11 6.13
C LYS A 83 -26.66 -8.81 7.35
N GLY A 84 -26.49 -10.14 7.28
CA GLY A 84 -25.89 -10.90 8.37
C GLY A 84 -24.44 -10.52 8.67
N PRO A 85 -23.95 -10.79 9.90
CA PRO A 85 -22.60 -10.37 10.34
C PRO A 85 -21.44 -10.83 9.47
N ALA A 86 -21.59 -11.95 8.78
CA ALA A 86 -20.56 -12.51 7.91
C ALA A 86 -20.14 -11.61 6.74
N VAL A 87 -21.00 -10.68 6.34
CA VAL A 87 -20.73 -9.73 5.23
C VAL A 87 -20.54 -8.29 5.72
N HIS A 88 -20.53 -8.06 7.01
CA HIS A 88 -20.14 -6.76 7.57
C HIS A 88 -18.69 -6.49 7.26
N SER A 89 -18.40 -5.33 6.68
CA SER A 89 -17.03 -4.95 6.31
C SER A 89 -16.81 -3.45 6.47
N LEU A 90 -15.66 -3.10 7.00
CA LEU A 90 -15.26 -1.71 7.16
C LEU A 90 -14.67 -1.19 5.86
N ARG A 91 -15.04 0.02 5.48
CA ARG A 91 -14.47 0.77 4.38
C ARG A 91 -14.09 2.16 4.84
N ALA A 92 -12.84 2.54 4.63
CA ALA A 92 -12.32 3.87 4.91
C ALA A 92 -12.09 4.64 3.61
N GLN A 93 -12.62 5.85 3.53
CA GLN A 93 -12.34 6.78 2.44
C GLN A 93 -11.16 7.66 2.83
N ALA A 94 -10.18 7.78 1.95
CA ALA A 94 -8.94 8.50 2.17
C ALA A 94 -8.86 9.78 1.33
N ASP A 95 -8.06 10.74 1.81
CA ASP A 95 -7.45 11.74 0.95
C ASP A 95 -6.36 11.05 0.13
N LYS A 96 -6.60 10.88 -1.18
CA LYS A 96 -5.70 10.14 -2.06
C LYS A 96 -4.32 10.78 -2.21
N HIS A 97 -4.25 12.10 -2.19
CA HIS A 97 -2.97 12.83 -2.30
C HIS A 97 -2.17 12.69 -1.01
N ALA A 98 -2.80 12.90 0.14
CA ALA A 98 -2.17 12.69 1.43
C ALA A 98 -1.70 11.24 1.60
N TYR A 99 -2.48 10.26 1.15
CA TYR A 99 -2.10 8.85 1.17
C TYR A 99 -0.85 8.58 0.34
N GLN A 100 -0.81 9.06 -0.91
CA GLN A 100 0.34 8.89 -1.80
C GLN A 100 1.60 9.57 -1.24
N ASP A 101 1.47 10.80 -0.76
CA ASP A 101 2.59 11.57 -0.21
C ASP A 101 3.19 10.87 1.00
N ARG A 102 2.35 10.35 1.87
CA ARG A 102 2.80 9.60 3.04
C ARG A 102 3.48 8.28 2.67
N MET A 103 2.90 7.51 1.76
CA MET A 103 3.53 6.27 1.28
C MET A 103 4.88 6.56 0.61
N ARG A 104 4.96 7.58 -0.24
CA ARG A 104 6.22 8.01 -0.85
C ARG A 104 7.28 8.37 0.20
N ALA A 105 6.90 9.17 1.20
CA ALA A 105 7.81 9.56 2.27
C ALA A 105 8.35 8.34 3.03
N ILE A 106 7.52 7.36 3.31
CA ILE A 106 7.92 6.11 3.97
C ILE A 106 8.88 5.31 3.08
N LEU A 107 8.55 5.11 1.81
CA LEU A 107 9.39 4.37 0.87
C LEU A 107 10.77 5.00 0.68
N PHE A 108 10.84 6.32 0.53
CA PHE A 108 12.11 7.04 0.35
C PHE A 108 12.95 7.14 1.62
N SER A 109 12.35 7.00 2.80
CA SER A 109 13.06 7.02 4.08
C SER A 109 13.43 5.64 4.62
N GLN A 110 12.93 4.57 4.00
CA GLN A 110 13.17 3.21 4.46
C GLN A 110 14.60 2.77 4.18
N ASP A 111 15.31 2.35 5.23
CA ASP A 111 16.63 1.74 5.09
C ASP A 111 16.57 0.50 4.20
N ARG A 112 17.64 0.27 3.42
CA ARG A 112 17.77 -0.87 2.50
C ARG A 112 16.77 -0.88 1.35
N LEU A 113 16.06 0.23 1.12
CA LEU A 113 15.12 0.38 0.02
C LEU A 113 15.57 1.52 -0.89
N THR A 114 15.78 1.19 -2.16
CA THR A 114 16.02 2.18 -3.22
C THR A 114 14.82 2.21 -4.14
N VAL A 115 14.26 3.39 -4.38
CA VAL A 115 13.17 3.61 -5.33
C VAL A 115 13.74 4.23 -6.60
N ARG A 116 13.44 3.64 -7.74
CA ARG A 116 13.87 4.18 -9.06
C ARG A 116 12.73 4.17 -10.06
N GLN A 117 12.72 5.20 -10.89
CA GLN A 117 11.90 5.23 -12.09
C GLN A 117 12.61 4.53 -13.23
N GLY A 118 11.90 3.64 -13.90
CA GLY A 118 12.43 2.90 -15.04
C GLY A 118 11.47 1.82 -15.51
N GLU A 119 11.78 1.23 -16.63
CA GLU A 119 11.02 0.16 -17.26
C GLU A 119 11.79 -1.16 -17.16
N ALA A 120 11.10 -2.23 -16.79
CA ALA A 120 11.63 -3.58 -16.88
C ALA A 120 11.23 -4.16 -18.24
N SER A 121 12.20 -4.38 -19.12
CA SER A 121 11.99 -4.92 -20.47
C SER A 121 12.15 -6.43 -20.55
N GLU A 122 12.98 -7.00 -19.66
CA GLU A 122 13.24 -8.44 -19.59
C GLU A 122 13.47 -8.85 -18.14
N ILE A 123 13.13 -10.09 -17.80
CA ILE A 123 13.34 -10.71 -16.48
C ILE A 123 14.16 -11.99 -16.65
#